data_db2d8fcb3e9f7774b2aed61908a213f5
#
_entry.id   db2d8fcb3e9f7774b2aed61908a213f5
#
_cell.length_a   1.000
_cell.length_b   1.000
_cell.length_c   1.000
_cell.angle_alpha   90.00
_cell.angle_beta   90.00
_cell.angle_gamma   90.00
#
_symmetry.space_group_name_H-M   'P 1'
#
loop_
_entity.id
_entity.type
_entity.pdbx_description
1 polymer ?
#
loop_
_entity_poly.entity_id
_entity_poly.type
_entity_poly.pdbx_seq_one_letter_code
_entity_poly.pdbx_strand_id
1 'polypeptide(L)'
;MKKFYLFFNEGSVVNQLICAILINFPVFAYGASIGWMSPMTLLLQSDETPAGRPLSDKVVSIMGAIPYLISSFLNFGMTAVADRIGRKPTLLLVSAMGSVCWIVKLSSYDDWAFILGRAFVTFLMSGSYVSCPLYTKEISQDSIRGFLGSFVVLFHTSGNLFTYIIGDILTYRVVLWICLSLPAIHFVTFLLMPESPSYLLKKGKEGEAIRVLAWLRCRTEDDPLVLKEINDITYEIKKDEGNSKFALKSLVSEKILFRAFKIALAVTMAREVCGAIPILNFAGDIFYNASKGTSLVLTPNQQAMMLGAVQVAGSALATSLVEKTGRKPLLIGTSLISGLSMSALASWFLAREYNVYTPAWLPVATLCICIFCDSAGLGPVSVIMCNEMFSYKYRGIVLATSMSTTSLADFVQLLFFKPLANAIGIHISFYFFGLVCLANAVYVFMVVPETKLRGLEEIYYDLKTKNEKALVQNDNDKTVA
;
A
#
# COMPACT_ATOMS: atom_id res chain seq x y z
N MET A 1 4.00 10.20 32.56
CA MET A 1 3.20 10.98 31.64
C MET A 1 2.85 12.40 32.12
N LYS A 2 2.69 12.69 33.42
CA LYS A 2 2.31 14.03 33.95
C LYS A 2 3.20 15.23 33.56
N LYS A 3 4.43 15.05 33.05
CA LYS A 3 5.34 16.16 32.72
C LYS A 3 5.36 16.60 31.25
N PHE A 4 4.66 15.91 30.35
CA PHE A 4 4.65 16.25 28.91
C PHE A 4 3.56 17.28 28.52
N TYR A 5 2.62 17.60 29.41
CA TYR A 5 1.51 18.54 29.16
C TYR A 5 1.93 20.02 29.06
N LEU A 6 3.15 20.37 29.46
CA LEU A 6 3.58 21.76 29.63
C LEU A 6 4.20 22.42 28.40
N PHE A 7 4.34 21.70 27.28
CA PHE A 7 5.05 22.24 26.10
C PHE A 7 4.18 22.71 24.94
N PHE A 8 2.87 22.39 24.92
CA PHE A 8 2.01 22.71 23.78
C PHE A 8 0.71 23.40 24.23
N ASN A 9 0.22 24.34 23.39
CA ASN A 9 -1.04 25.03 23.61
C ASN A 9 -2.22 24.04 23.65
N GLU A 10 -3.24 24.34 24.45
CA GLU A 10 -4.48 23.56 24.50
C GLU A 10 -5.09 23.36 23.10
N GLY A 11 -5.52 22.14 22.79
CA GLY A 11 -6.07 21.78 21.48
C GLY A 11 -5.03 21.58 20.38
N SER A 12 -3.73 21.59 20.71
CA SER A 12 -2.66 21.34 19.74
C SER A 12 -2.76 19.92 19.14
N VAL A 13 -2.47 19.83 17.83
CA VAL A 13 -2.43 18.55 17.08
C VAL A 13 -1.07 17.86 17.12
N VAL A 14 -0.09 18.45 17.82
CA VAL A 14 1.31 17.98 17.81
C VAL A 14 1.43 16.53 18.30
N ASN A 15 0.73 16.16 19.38
CA ASN A 15 0.76 14.80 19.90
C ASN A 15 0.20 13.79 18.88
N GLN A 16 -0.85 14.16 18.15
CA GLN A 16 -1.41 13.33 17.07
C GLN A 16 -0.42 13.18 15.92
N LEU A 17 0.29 14.25 15.55
CA LEU A 17 1.31 14.22 14.49
C LEU A 17 2.49 13.32 14.87
N ILE A 18 3.03 13.47 16.09
CA ILE A 18 4.12 12.63 16.61
C ILE A 18 3.68 11.15 16.62
N CYS A 19 2.46 10.88 17.14
CA CYS A 19 1.92 9.53 17.12
C CYS A 19 1.80 8.98 15.69
N ALA A 20 1.25 9.76 14.76
CA ALA A 20 1.06 9.32 13.38
C ALA A 20 2.41 9.02 12.68
N ILE A 21 3.45 9.81 12.94
CA ILE A 21 4.80 9.53 12.44
C ILE A 21 5.31 8.20 12.99
N LEU A 22 5.22 7.99 14.31
CA LEU A 22 5.69 6.75 14.93
C LEU A 22 4.85 5.54 14.49
N ILE A 23 3.53 5.67 14.40
CA ILE A 23 2.63 4.60 13.92
C ILE A 23 3.00 4.17 12.49
N ASN A 24 3.36 5.11 11.61
CA ASN A 24 3.66 4.81 10.21
C ASN A 24 5.14 4.43 9.95
N PHE A 25 5.99 4.45 10.97
CA PHE A 25 7.40 4.08 10.81
C PHE A 25 7.62 2.61 10.37
N PRO A 26 6.83 1.60 10.79
CA PRO A 26 6.91 0.24 10.24
C PRO A 26 6.56 0.18 8.74
N VAL A 27 5.72 1.09 8.25
CA VAL A 27 5.43 1.21 6.81
C VAL A 27 6.67 1.70 6.05
N PHE A 28 7.43 2.64 6.64
CA PHE A 28 8.73 3.06 6.10
C PHE A 28 9.73 1.89 6.07
N ALA A 29 9.82 1.11 7.14
CA ALA A 29 10.67 -0.08 7.20
C ALA A 29 10.24 -1.15 6.17
N TYR A 30 8.94 -1.29 5.90
CA TYR A 30 8.44 -2.15 4.82
C TYR A 30 8.86 -1.61 3.45
N GLY A 31 8.65 -0.31 3.18
CA GLY A 31 9.12 0.33 1.94
C GLY A 31 10.63 0.15 1.74
N ALA A 32 11.42 0.35 2.79
CA ALA A 32 12.85 0.08 2.77
C ALA A 32 13.19 -1.38 2.41
N SER A 33 12.37 -2.33 2.86
CA SER A 33 12.56 -3.75 2.52
C SER A 33 12.20 -4.08 1.06
N ILE A 34 11.25 -3.37 0.46
CA ILE A 34 10.92 -3.50 -0.97
C ILE A 34 12.04 -2.88 -1.81
N GLY A 35 12.42 -1.63 -1.51
CA GLY A 35 13.49 -0.94 -2.24
C GLY A 35 14.85 -1.64 -2.16
N TRP A 36 15.12 -2.39 -1.09
CA TRP A 36 16.33 -3.19 -0.94
C TRP A 36 16.52 -4.20 -2.09
N MET A 37 15.44 -4.73 -2.65
CA MET A 37 15.53 -5.72 -3.73
C MET A 37 16.27 -5.18 -4.94
N SER A 38 15.98 -3.96 -5.39
CA SER A 38 16.52 -3.41 -6.64
C SER A 38 18.05 -3.30 -6.64
N PRO A 39 18.72 -2.53 -5.78
CA PRO A 39 20.17 -2.42 -5.79
C PRO A 39 20.88 -3.69 -5.31
N MET A 40 20.31 -4.41 -4.36
CA MET A 40 20.97 -5.55 -3.75
C MET A 40 20.90 -6.82 -4.61
N THR A 41 19.84 -7.02 -5.39
CA THR A 41 19.80 -8.15 -6.32
C THR A 41 20.81 -7.99 -7.47
N LEU A 42 21.01 -6.77 -7.96
CA LEU A 42 22.09 -6.49 -8.92
C LEU A 42 23.44 -6.90 -8.36
N LEU A 43 23.76 -6.47 -7.13
CA LEU A 43 25.02 -6.83 -6.48
C LEU A 43 25.14 -8.34 -6.22
N LEU A 44 24.05 -8.96 -5.71
CA LEU A 44 24.05 -10.40 -5.37
C LEU A 44 24.10 -11.32 -6.61
N GLN A 45 23.73 -10.82 -7.79
CA GLN A 45 23.84 -11.52 -9.07
C GLN A 45 25.12 -11.18 -9.86
N SER A 46 25.93 -10.22 -9.39
CA SER A 46 27.19 -9.87 -10.02
C SER A 46 28.35 -10.76 -9.56
N ASP A 47 29.48 -10.66 -10.27
CA ASP A 47 30.73 -11.34 -9.89
C ASP A 47 31.35 -10.77 -8.61
N GLU A 48 30.98 -9.56 -8.22
CA GLU A 48 31.41 -8.87 -6.98
C GLU A 48 30.54 -9.22 -5.76
N THR A 49 29.72 -10.25 -5.87
CA THR A 49 28.78 -10.63 -4.80
C THR A 49 29.48 -10.97 -3.49
N PRO A 50 29.04 -10.44 -2.35
CA PRO A 50 29.57 -10.82 -1.04
C PRO A 50 29.23 -12.27 -0.64
N ALA A 51 28.33 -12.93 -1.37
CA ALA A 51 27.94 -14.32 -1.12
C ALA A 51 28.92 -15.38 -1.69
N GLY A 52 29.98 -14.93 -2.39
CA GLY A 52 30.98 -15.81 -3.00
C GLY A 52 30.49 -16.58 -4.24
N ARG A 53 29.17 -16.57 -4.52
CA ARG A 53 28.55 -17.08 -5.73
C ARG A 53 27.37 -16.20 -6.14
N PRO A 54 27.16 -15.92 -7.43
CA PRO A 54 26.00 -15.17 -7.89
C PRO A 54 24.69 -15.93 -7.57
N LEU A 55 23.67 -15.22 -7.09
CA LEU A 55 22.34 -15.78 -6.89
C LEU A 55 21.66 -16.09 -8.22
N SER A 56 20.98 -17.22 -8.27
CA SER A 56 20.21 -17.62 -9.46
C SER A 56 18.93 -16.77 -9.59
N ASP A 57 18.46 -16.57 -10.84
CA ASP A 57 17.19 -15.90 -11.12
C ASP A 57 16.01 -16.55 -10.42
N LYS A 58 16.04 -17.88 -10.23
CA LYS A 58 15.03 -18.63 -9.49
C LYS A 58 14.96 -18.17 -8.02
N VAL A 59 16.09 -18.06 -7.35
CA VAL A 59 16.15 -17.60 -5.94
C VAL A 59 15.68 -16.16 -5.84
N VAL A 60 16.11 -15.27 -6.73
CA VAL A 60 15.68 -13.87 -6.76
C VAL A 60 14.17 -13.72 -7.01
N SER A 61 13.60 -14.54 -7.91
CA SER A 61 12.16 -14.56 -8.16
C SER A 61 11.38 -15.02 -6.91
N ILE A 62 11.84 -16.07 -6.22
CA ILE A 62 11.23 -16.53 -4.98
C ILE A 62 11.35 -15.49 -3.88
N MET A 63 12.51 -14.84 -3.72
CA MET A 63 12.71 -13.75 -2.77
C MET A 63 11.74 -12.58 -3.01
N GLY A 64 11.49 -12.24 -4.26
CA GLY A 64 10.50 -11.22 -4.62
C GLY A 64 9.08 -11.64 -4.26
N ALA A 65 8.71 -12.87 -4.58
CA ALA A 65 7.35 -13.37 -4.53
C ALA A 65 6.87 -13.82 -3.14
N ILE A 66 7.75 -14.43 -2.33
CA ILE A 66 7.36 -15.09 -1.07
C ILE A 66 6.64 -14.20 -0.06
N PRO A 67 6.97 -12.90 0.12
CA PRO A 67 6.24 -12.03 1.03
C PRO A 67 4.76 -11.90 0.66
N TYR A 68 4.47 -11.84 -0.62
CA TYR A 68 3.11 -11.66 -1.13
C TYR A 68 2.27 -12.94 -0.99
N LEU A 69 2.88 -14.12 -1.19
CA LEU A 69 2.19 -15.40 -0.94
C LEU A 69 1.76 -15.51 0.53
N ILE A 70 2.66 -15.27 1.46
CA ILE A 70 2.35 -15.36 2.89
C ILE A 70 1.37 -14.26 3.30
N SER A 71 1.49 -13.06 2.73
CA SER A 71 0.61 -11.92 3.00
C SER A 71 -0.84 -12.22 2.61
N SER A 72 -1.08 -12.96 1.54
CA SER A 72 -2.44 -13.32 1.10
C SER A 72 -3.25 -14.04 2.19
N PHE A 73 -2.59 -14.76 3.08
CA PHE A 73 -3.21 -15.42 4.23
C PHE A 73 -3.08 -14.61 5.52
N LEU A 74 -1.95 -13.93 5.72
CA LEU A 74 -1.65 -13.21 6.96
C LEU A 74 -2.49 -11.96 7.16
N ASN A 75 -2.99 -11.32 6.10
CA ASN A 75 -3.83 -10.12 6.17
C ASN A 75 -5.07 -10.34 7.07
N PHE A 76 -5.76 -11.46 6.93
CA PHE A 76 -6.89 -11.81 7.81
C PHE A 76 -6.44 -12.07 9.25
N GLY A 77 -5.30 -12.76 9.42
CA GLY A 77 -4.73 -13.04 10.73
C GLY A 77 -4.34 -11.77 11.49
N MET A 78 -3.70 -10.82 10.82
CA MET A 78 -3.25 -9.57 11.45
C MET A 78 -4.41 -8.69 11.90
N THR A 79 -5.53 -8.68 11.18
CA THR A 79 -6.76 -8.00 11.62
C THR A 79 -7.27 -8.61 12.93
N ALA A 80 -7.35 -9.93 13.01
CA ALA A 80 -7.78 -10.63 14.22
C ALA A 80 -6.82 -10.42 15.40
N VAL A 81 -5.52 -10.39 15.14
CA VAL A 81 -4.49 -10.08 16.14
C VAL A 81 -4.67 -8.66 16.68
N ALA A 82 -4.79 -7.65 15.82
CA ALA A 82 -5.00 -6.26 16.20
C ALA A 82 -6.26 -6.05 17.05
N ASP A 83 -7.32 -6.80 16.78
CA ASP A 83 -8.56 -6.71 17.57
C ASP A 83 -8.49 -7.45 18.92
N ARG A 84 -7.66 -8.50 19.03
CA ARG A 84 -7.52 -9.28 20.26
C ARG A 84 -6.53 -8.68 21.26
N ILE A 85 -5.31 -8.37 20.80
CA ILE A 85 -4.21 -7.93 21.69
C ILE A 85 -4.05 -6.40 21.75
N GLY A 86 -4.63 -5.65 20.80
CA GLY A 86 -4.53 -4.19 20.72
C GLY A 86 -3.64 -3.72 19.58
N ARG A 87 -3.71 -2.43 19.32
CA ARG A 87 -2.99 -1.81 18.19
C ARG A 87 -1.49 -1.69 18.50
N LYS A 88 -1.17 -1.22 19.72
CA LYS A 88 0.22 -1.06 20.16
C LYS A 88 0.99 -2.38 20.19
N PRO A 89 0.54 -3.46 20.88
CA PRO A 89 1.26 -4.74 20.87
C PRO A 89 1.40 -5.34 19.48
N THR A 90 0.41 -5.15 18.61
CA THR A 90 0.47 -5.61 17.21
C THR A 90 1.60 -4.93 16.47
N LEU A 91 1.76 -3.60 16.56
CA LEU A 91 2.85 -2.89 15.90
C LEU A 91 4.23 -3.21 16.51
N LEU A 92 4.30 -3.49 17.81
CA LEU A 92 5.53 -4.00 18.43
C LEU A 92 5.90 -5.39 17.88
N LEU A 93 4.93 -6.29 17.73
CA LEU A 93 5.13 -7.59 17.10
C LEU A 93 5.62 -7.46 15.65
N VAL A 94 5.00 -6.56 14.87
CA VAL A 94 5.40 -6.25 13.49
C VAL A 94 6.87 -5.83 13.41
N SER A 95 7.30 -4.95 14.32
CA SER A 95 8.70 -4.48 14.34
C SER A 95 9.68 -5.55 14.82
N ALA A 96 9.29 -6.37 15.79
CA ALA A 96 10.10 -7.50 16.22
C ALA A 96 10.33 -8.50 15.08
N MET A 97 9.27 -8.88 14.36
CA MET A 97 9.36 -9.76 13.20
C MET A 97 10.14 -9.12 12.03
N GLY A 98 9.98 -7.81 11.82
CA GLY A 98 10.78 -7.04 10.87
C GLY A 98 12.27 -7.04 11.20
N SER A 99 12.63 -6.98 12.48
CA SER A 99 14.04 -7.11 12.91
C SER A 99 14.59 -8.51 12.61
N VAL A 100 13.80 -9.57 12.82
CA VAL A 100 14.19 -10.95 12.49
C VAL A 100 14.52 -11.09 11.01
N CYS A 101 13.80 -10.43 10.11
CA CYS A 101 14.11 -10.41 8.66
C CYS A 101 15.58 -10.04 8.40
N TRP A 102 16.05 -8.96 9.01
CA TRP A 102 17.41 -8.45 8.77
C TRP A 102 18.48 -9.26 9.52
N ILE A 103 18.18 -9.76 10.73
CA ILE A 103 19.07 -10.64 11.48
C ILE A 103 19.33 -11.92 10.69
N VAL A 104 18.31 -12.53 10.09
CA VAL A 104 18.46 -13.73 9.26
C VAL A 104 19.37 -13.46 8.05
N LYS A 105 19.18 -12.33 7.36
CA LYS A 105 20.03 -11.95 6.21
C LYS A 105 21.48 -11.61 6.61
N LEU A 106 21.70 -11.14 7.84
CA LEU A 106 23.04 -10.88 8.39
C LEU A 106 23.76 -12.17 8.82
N SER A 107 23.00 -13.22 9.17
CA SER A 107 23.55 -14.49 9.71
C SER A 107 24.17 -15.39 8.66
N SER A 108 23.66 -15.37 7.42
CA SER A 108 24.16 -16.24 6.33
C SER A 108 23.96 -15.59 4.96
N TYR A 109 24.81 -15.99 4.02
CA TYR A 109 24.71 -15.66 2.60
C TYR A 109 24.09 -16.78 1.75
N ASP A 110 23.57 -17.82 2.38
CA ASP A 110 22.92 -18.92 1.69
C ASP A 110 21.52 -18.51 1.17
N ASP A 111 21.07 -19.19 0.12
CA ASP A 111 19.78 -18.95 -0.51
C ASP A 111 18.61 -19.01 0.50
N TRP A 112 18.67 -19.94 1.46
CA TRP A 112 17.63 -20.09 2.49
C TRP A 112 17.49 -18.85 3.39
N ALA A 113 18.62 -18.19 3.71
CA ALA A 113 18.60 -17.00 4.58
C ALA A 113 17.93 -15.82 3.88
N PHE A 114 18.18 -15.64 2.58
CA PHE A 114 17.51 -14.63 1.77
C PHE A 114 16.01 -14.89 1.68
N ILE A 115 15.62 -16.14 1.34
CA ILE A 115 14.19 -16.52 1.21
C ILE A 115 13.48 -16.40 2.56
N LEU A 116 14.05 -16.93 3.65
CA LEU A 116 13.47 -16.87 4.99
C LEU A 116 13.39 -15.41 5.49
N GLY A 117 14.45 -14.63 5.31
CA GLY A 117 14.43 -13.20 5.63
C GLY A 117 13.31 -12.47 4.89
N ARG A 118 13.11 -12.76 3.60
CA ARG A 118 11.99 -12.20 2.82
C ARG A 118 10.62 -12.68 3.30
N ALA A 119 10.50 -13.92 3.77
CA ALA A 119 9.27 -14.41 4.39
C ALA A 119 8.87 -13.58 5.62
N PHE A 120 9.83 -13.17 6.46
CA PHE A 120 9.55 -12.29 7.62
C PHE A 120 9.14 -10.87 7.23
N VAL A 121 9.48 -10.37 6.03
CA VAL A 121 8.99 -9.08 5.52
C VAL A 121 7.45 -9.02 5.49
N THR A 122 6.80 -10.17 5.35
CA THR A 122 5.33 -10.24 5.34
C THR A 122 4.69 -9.65 6.58
N PHE A 123 5.33 -9.75 7.75
CA PHE A 123 4.80 -9.13 8.97
C PHE A 123 4.85 -7.60 8.89
N LEU A 124 5.93 -7.03 8.33
CA LEU A 124 5.99 -5.60 8.04
C LEU A 124 4.90 -5.20 7.04
N MET A 125 4.71 -5.97 5.98
CA MET A 125 3.69 -5.72 4.95
C MET A 125 2.28 -5.78 5.54
N SER A 126 1.82 -6.97 5.90
CA SER A 126 0.45 -7.20 6.36
C SER A 126 0.13 -6.48 7.66
N GLY A 127 1.05 -6.49 8.62
CA GLY A 127 0.86 -5.86 9.92
C GLY A 127 0.77 -4.34 9.83
N SER A 128 1.61 -3.71 9.01
CA SER A 128 1.59 -2.25 8.87
C SER A 128 0.37 -1.77 8.11
N TYR A 129 0.04 -2.39 6.96
CA TYR A 129 -1.09 -1.95 6.15
C TYR A 129 -2.45 -2.20 6.81
N VAL A 130 -2.54 -3.14 7.77
CA VAL A 130 -3.74 -3.35 8.58
C VAL A 130 -3.77 -2.40 9.77
N SER A 131 -2.69 -2.34 10.55
CA SER A 131 -2.70 -1.69 11.86
C SER A 131 -2.44 -0.18 11.81
N CYS A 132 -1.57 0.29 10.89
CA CYS A 132 -1.23 1.72 10.86
C CYS A 132 -2.40 2.61 10.44
N PRO A 133 -3.16 2.31 9.36
CA PRO A 133 -4.33 3.11 9.00
C PRO A 133 -5.41 3.09 10.08
N LEU A 134 -5.63 1.91 10.69
CA LEU A 134 -6.62 1.75 11.75
C LEU A 134 -6.27 2.57 12.98
N TYR A 135 -5.02 2.46 13.45
CA TYR A 135 -4.57 3.20 14.63
C TYR A 135 -4.50 4.70 14.37
N THR A 136 -4.01 5.13 13.20
CA THR A 136 -4.00 6.54 12.79
C THR A 136 -5.42 7.11 12.79
N LYS A 137 -6.42 6.38 12.29
CA LYS A 137 -7.82 6.79 12.33
C LYS A 137 -8.33 6.95 13.76
N GLU A 138 -7.99 6.02 14.66
CA GLU A 138 -8.48 6.00 16.05
C GLU A 138 -7.89 7.12 16.92
N ILE A 139 -6.70 7.66 16.57
CA ILE A 139 -6.08 8.79 17.30
C ILE A 139 -6.38 10.16 16.71
N SER A 140 -6.78 10.22 15.44
CA SER A 140 -6.87 11.46 14.67
C SER A 140 -8.21 12.17 14.87
N GLN A 141 -8.18 13.50 14.99
CA GLN A 141 -9.35 14.36 14.82
C GLN A 141 -9.85 14.33 13.37
N ASP A 142 -11.15 14.54 13.18
CA ASP A 142 -11.77 14.52 11.84
C ASP A 142 -11.14 15.52 10.87
N SER A 143 -10.75 16.71 11.38
CA SER A 143 -10.16 17.80 10.60
C SER A 143 -8.81 17.45 9.95
N ILE A 144 -8.01 16.56 10.56
CA ILE A 144 -6.67 16.18 10.09
C ILE A 144 -6.55 14.70 9.71
N ARG A 145 -7.61 13.92 9.86
CA ARG A 145 -7.61 12.46 9.61
C ARG A 145 -7.17 12.11 8.20
N GLY A 146 -7.64 12.85 7.20
CA GLY A 146 -7.25 12.63 5.80
C GLY A 146 -5.76 12.88 5.57
N PHE A 147 -5.22 13.97 6.13
CA PHE A 147 -3.80 14.30 6.05
C PHE A 147 -2.93 13.23 6.73
N LEU A 148 -3.26 12.83 7.97
CA LEU A 148 -2.52 11.79 8.68
C LEU A 148 -2.66 10.40 8.01
N GLY A 149 -3.80 10.12 7.39
CA GLY A 149 -4.03 8.90 6.63
C GLY A 149 -3.12 8.78 5.40
N SER A 150 -2.73 9.88 4.77
CA SER A 150 -1.80 9.89 3.63
C SER A 150 -0.37 9.48 4.00
N PHE A 151 -0.01 9.52 5.29
CA PHE A 151 1.32 9.12 5.78
C PHE A 151 1.65 7.67 5.45
N VAL A 152 0.68 6.77 5.40
CA VAL A 152 0.90 5.37 5.05
C VAL A 152 1.61 5.27 3.69
N VAL A 153 1.08 5.92 2.67
CA VAL A 153 1.66 5.86 1.32
C VAL A 153 2.97 6.63 1.25
N LEU A 154 3.03 7.82 1.86
CA LEU A 154 4.24 8.65 1.87
C LEU A 154 5.41 7.97 2.56
N PHE A 155 5.19 7.31 3.70
CA PHE A 155 6.23 6.58 4.42
C PHE A 155 6.68 5.34 3.64
N HIS A 156 5.75 4.61 3.01
CA HIS A 156 6.11 3.49 2.14
C HIS A 156 7.04 3.92 1.00
N THR A 157 6.64 4.93 0.24
CA THR A 157 7.41 5.38 -0.93
C THR A 157 8.74 6.03 -0.54
N SER A 158 8.77 6.76 0.59
CA SER A 158 10.01 7.32 1.14
C SER A 158 10.98 6.23 1.61
N GLY A 159 10.49 5.14 2.22
CA GLY A 159 11.30 3.99 2.59
C GLY A 159 11.92 3.29 1.38
N ASN A 160 11.16 3.18 0.30
CA ASN A 160 11.63 2.62 -0.96
C ASN A 160 12.78 3.46 -1.55
N LEU A 161 12.58 4.77 -1.67
CA LEU A 161 13.60 5.71 -2.13
C LEU A 161 14.84 5.69 -1.23
N PHE A 162 14.65 5.65 0.09
CA PHE A 162 15.74 5.61 1.06
C PHE A 162 16.70 4.46 0.78
N THR A 163 16.18 3.25 0.53
CA THR A 163 17.05 2.09 0.25
C THR A 163 17.61 2.08 -1.16
N TYR A 164 16.97 2.71 -2.13
CA TYR A 164 17.61 2.94 -3.44
C TYR A 164 18.86 3.83 -3.28
N ILE A 165 18.80 4.87 -2.44
CA ILE A 165 19.94 5.78 -2.21
C ILE A 165 21.04 5.07 -1.43
N ILE A 166 20.74 4.49 -0.26
CA ILE A 166 21.79 3.88 0.55
C ILE A 166 22.38 2.62 -0.09
N GLY A 167 21.59 1.92 -0.91
CA GLY A 167 22.03 0.72 -1.63
C GLY A 167 23.01 0.99 -2.78
N ASP A 168 23.05 2.22 -3.30
CA ASP A 168 24.02 2.66 -4.29
C ASP A 168 25.32 3.15 -3.65
N ILE A 169 25.22 3.80 -2.49
CA ILE A 169 26.35 4.53 -1.86
C ILE A 169 27.10 3.64 -0.87
N LEU A 170 26.42 2.73 -0.18
CA LEU A 170 26.96 2.00 0.97
C LEU A 170 27.20 0.52 0.64
N THR A 171 28.12 -0.09 1.39
CA THR A 171 28.41 -1.52 1.26
C THR A 171 27.25 -2.38 1.74
N TYR A 172 27.10 -3.58 1.18
CA TYR A 172 26.02 -4.52 1.48
C TYR A 172 25.73 -4.70 2.98
N ARG A 173 26.78 -4.96 3.78
CA ARG A 173 26.62 -5.17 5.24
C ARG A 173 26.13 -3.92 5.97
N VAL A 174 26.63 -2.73 5.59
CA VAL A 174 26.20 -1.48 6.19
C VAL A 174 24.71 -1.22 5.90
N VAL A 175 24.28 -1.48 4.68
CA VAL A 175 22.86 -1.39 4.31
C VAL A 175 21.98 -2.31 5.19
N LEU A 176 22.40 -3.57 5.41
CA LEU A 176 21.66 -4.49 6.28
C LEU A 176 21.57 -3.99 7.73
N TRP A 177 22.66 -3.45 8.30
CA TRP A 177 22.64 -2.89 9.65
C TRP A 177 21.76 -1.66 9.77
N ILE A 178 21.77 -0.76 8.78
CA ILE A 178 20.87 0.39 8.74
C ILE A 178 19.41 -0.09 8.65
N CYS A 179 19.11 -1.03 7.76
CA CYS A 179 17.77 -1.58 7.62
C CYS A 179 17.30 -2.32 8.88
N LEU A 180 18.18 -2.99 9.62
CA LEU A 180 17.87 -3.59 10.94
C LEU A 180 17.56 -2.52 11.99
N SER A 181 18.29 -1.41 11.97
CA SER A 181 18.08 -0.34 12.94
C SER A 181 16.68 0.29 12.84
N LEU A 182 16.04 0.30 11.68
CA LEU A 182 14.72 0.89 11.48
C LEU A 182 13.63 0.22 12.35
N PRO A 183 13.34 -1.07 12.20
CA PRO A 183 12.34 -1.72 13.05
C PRO A 183 12.79 -1.81 14.53
N ALA A 184 14.10 -1.87 14.81
CA ALA A 184 14.60 -1.89 16.19
C ALA A 184 14.37 -0.54 16.90
N ILE A 185 14.68 0.58 16.26
CA ILE A 185 14.39 1.94 16.79
C ILE A 185 12.89 2.11 16.97
N HIS A 186 12.08 1.69 15.99
CA HIS A 186 10.62 1.75 16.13
C HIS A 186 10.16 0.94 17.35
N PHE A 187 10.64 -0.29 17.53
CA PHE A 187 10.26 -1.13 18.66
C PHE A 187 10.51 -0.42 20.00
N VAL A 188 11.71 0.16 20.18
CA VAL A 188 12.08 0.84 21.42
C VAL A 188 11.26 2.12 21.63
N THR A 189 11.13 2.97 20.62
CA THR A 189 10.39 4.24 20.73
C THR A 189 8.89 4.00 20.92
N PHE A 190 8.36 2.97 20.27
CA PHE A 190 6.94 2.64 20.33
C PHE A 190 6.51 2.02 21.66
N LEU A 191 7.44 1.51 22.49
CA LEU A 191 7.15 1.11 23.88
C LEU A 191 6.56 2.25 24.71
N LEU A 192 6.93 3.49 24.41
CA LEU A 192 6.46 4.69 25.11
C LEU A 192 5.09 5.19 24.63
N MET A 193 4.60 4.69 23.50
CA MET A 193 3.32 5.11 22.91
C MET A 193 2.13 4.58 23.74
N PRO A 194 1.04 5.35 23.86
CA PRO A 194 -0.20 4.87 24.48
C PRO A 194 -0.90 3.84 23.57
N GLU A 195 -1.84 3.09 24.11
CA GLU A 195 -2.76 2.26 23.32
C GLU A 195 -3.89 3.13 22.72
N SER A 196 -4.60 2.62 21.70
CA SER A 196 -5.73 3.32 21.10
C SER A 196 -6.87 3.58 22.07
N PRO A 197 -7.44 4.80 22.13
CA PRO A 197 -8.64 5.10 22.94
C PRO A 197 -9.81 4.17 22.60
N SER A 198 -10.09 3.93 21.32
CA SER A 198 -11.18 3.06 20.87
C SER A 198 -10.99 1.61 21.34
N TYR A 199 -9.76 1.10 21.30
CA TYR A 199 -9.46 -0.24 21.81
C TYR A 199 -9.62 -0.33 23.32
N LEU A 200 -9.17 0.69 24.07
CA LEU A 200 -9.31 0.73 25.55
C LEU A 200 -10.79 0.74 25.94
N LEU A 201 -11.64 1.49 25.23
CA LEU A 201 -13.10 1.48 25.44
C LEU A 201 -13.72 0.13 25.16
N LYS A 202 -13.34 -0.56 24.08
CA LYS A 202 -13.77 -1.94 23.79
C LYS A 202 -13.40 -2.92 24.89
N LYS A 203 -12.32 -2.67 25.63
CA LYS A 203 -11.89 -3.48 26.77
C LYS A 203 -12.45 -3.03 28.11
N GLY A 204 -13.36 -2.04 28.14
CA GLY A 204 -13.96 -1.51 29.36
C GLY A 204 -13.03 -0.64 30.22
N LYS A 205 -11.88 -0.18 29.65
CA LYS A 205 -10.89 0.63 30.35
C LYS A 205 -11.11 2.14 30.11
N GLU A 206 -12.28 2.63 30.48
CA GLU A 206 -12.73 3.99 30.17
C GLU A 206 -11.78 5.07 30.75
N GLY A 207 -11.34 4.95 32.00
CA GLY A 207 -10.43 5.91 32.62
C GLY A 207 -9.06 5.99 31.93
N GLU A 208 -8.53 4.88 31.38
CA GLU A 208 -7.32 4.89 30.56
C GLU A 208 -7.58 5.58 29.20
N ALA A 209 -8.73 5.31 28.59
CA ALA A 209 -9.13 5.91 27.32
C ALA A 209 -9.25 7.43 27.41
N ILE A 210 -9.89 7.95 28.49
CA ILE A 210 -10.00 9.38 28.75
C ILE A 210 -8.61 10.02 28.88
N ARG A 211 -7.69 9.43 29.64
CA ARG A 211 -6.31 9.94 29.78
C ARG A 211 -5.58 10.02 28.45
N VAL A 212 -5.68 8.98 27.65
CA VAL A 212 -5.01 8.92 26.35
C VAL A 212 -5.61 9.95 25.40
N LEU A 213 -6.94 10.07 25.35
CA LEU A 213 -7.61 11.04 24.48
C LEU A 213 -7.32 12.48 24.91
N ALA A 214 -7.33 12.77 26.21
CA ALA A 214 -6.97 14.07 26.76
C ALA A 214 -5.53 14.45 26.36
N TRP A 215 -4.59 13.50 26.46
CA TRP A 215 -3.21 13.71 26.03
C TRP A 215 -3.12 13.96 24.51
N LEU A 216 -3.82 13.17 23.68
CA LEU A 216 -3.86 13.37 22.23
C LEU A 216 -4.44 14.72 21.81
N ARG A 217 -5.37 15.25 22.57
CA ARG A 217 -6.04 16.56 22.32
C ARG A 217 -5.34 17.72 23.02
N CYS A 218 -4.25 17.46 23.76
CA CYS A 218 -3.60 18.46 24.64
C CYS A 218 -4.61 19.19 25.55
N ARG A 219 -5.51 18.42 26.20
CA ARG A 219 -6.58 18.90 27.08
C ARG A 219 -6.55 18.18 28.42
N THR A 220 -7.31 18.67 29.39
CA THR A 220 -7.51 17.99 30.68
C THR A 220 -8.48 16.83 30.56
N GLU A 221 -8.40 15.88 31.50
CA GLU A 221 -9.28 14.69 31.52
C GLU A 221 -10.77 15.07 31.75
N ASP A 222 -11.02 16.20 32.41
CA ASP A 222 -12.37 16.71 32.73
C ASP A 222 -12.94 17.64 31.64
N ASP A 223 -12.23 17.87 30.53
CA ASP A 223 -12.69 18.76 29.45
C ASP A 223 -13.98 18.18 28.81
N PRO A 224 -15.06 18.99 28.72
CA PRO A 224 -16.32 18.56 28.11
C PRO A 224 -16.21 18.03 26.69
N LEU A 225 -15.23 18.53 25.89
CA LEU A 225 -14.99 18.07 24.53
C LEU A 225 -14.38 16.67 24.51
N VAL A 226 -13.48 16.36 25.46
CA VAL A 226 -12.89 15.02 25.62
C VAL A 226 -13.97 14.02 26.03
N LEU A 227 -14.80 14.38 27.02
CA LEU A 227 -15.87 13.51 27.49
C LEU A 227 -16.94 13.28 26.42
N LYS A 228 -17.27 14.31 25.65
CA LYS A 228 -18.17 14.16 24.49
C LYS A 228 -17.61 13.19 23.46
N GLU A 229 -16.34 13.34 23.08
CA GLU A 229 -15.69 12.46 22.09
C GLU A 229 -15.64 11.00 22.58
N ILE A 230 -15.39 10.76 23.87
CA ILE A 230 -15.46 9.41 24.48
C ILE A 230 -16.87 8.81 24.35
N ASN A 231 -17.91 9.61 24.61
CA ASN A 231 -19.29 9.14 24.47
C ASN A 231 -19.64 8.83 23.01
N ASP A 232 -19.20 9.66 22.06
CA ASP A 232 -19.42 9.44 20.63
C ASP A 232 -18.74 8.13 20.16
N ILE A 233 -17.49 7.91 20.55
CA ILE A 233 -16.75 6.66 20.24
C ILE A 233 -17.45 5.45 20.87
N THR A 234 -17.91 5.57 22.12
CA THR A 234 -18.62 4.49 22.81
C THR A 234 -19.95 4.12 22.13
N TYR A 235 -20.65 5.15 21.64
CA TYR A 235 -21.88 4.93 20.88
C TYR A 235 -21.62 4.21 19.56
N GLU A 236 -20.57 4.60 18.83
CA GLU A 236 -20.15 3.91 17.58
C GLU A 236 -19.79 2.46 17.84
N ILE A 237 -19.03 2.15 18.89
CA ILE A 237 -18.63 0.78 19.25
C ILE A 237 -19.86 -0.09 19.50
N LYS A 238 -20.83 0.40 20.30
CA LYS A 238 -22.08 -0.35 20.59
C LYS A 238 -22.92 -0.62 19.34
N LYS A 239 -22.96 0.33 18.41
CA LYS A 239 -23.67 0.17 17.14
C LYS A 239 -23.02 -0.90 16.25
N ASP A 240 -21.70 -1.04 16.28
CA ASP A 240 -20.98 -2.00 15.45
C ASP A 240 -21.08 -3.45 15.97
N GLU A 241 -21.13 -3.67 17.28
CA GLU A 241 -21.20 -5.01 17.87
C GLU A 241 -22.45 -5.79 17.43
N GLY A 242 -23.54 -5.11 17.13
CA GLY A 242 -24.79 -5.72 16.65
C GLY A 242 -24.75 -6.26 15.22
N ASN A 243 -23.79 -5.88 14.38
CA ASN A 243 -23.87 -6.01 12.92
C ASN A 243 -22.86 -6.98 12.27
N SER A 244 -21.88 -7.50 12.98
CA SER A 244 -20.68 -8.15 12.40
C SER A 244 -20.88 -9.60 11.91
N LYS A 245 -21.77 -10.40 12.52
CA LYS A 245 -21.79 -11.87 12.33
C LYS A 245 -22.28 -12.39 10.96
N PHE A 246 -22.94 -11.56 10.15
CA PHE A 246 -23.52 -11.99 8.85
C PHE A 246 -23.02 -11.20 7.63
N ALA A 247 -22.01 -10.36 7.79
CA ALA A 247 -21.59 -9.44 6.73
C ALA A 247 -21.12 -10.16 5.44
N LEU A 248 -20.37 -11.25 5.56
CA LEU A 248 -19.86 -11.99 4.38
C LEU A 248 -20.99 -12.65 3.59
N LYS A 249 -21.96 -13.23 4.30
CA LYS A 249 -23.14 -13.88 3.66
C LYS A 249 -23.99 -12.84 2.93
N SER A 250 -24.26 -11.69 3.56
CA SER A 250 -25.01 -10.59 2.95
C SER A 250 -24.30 -10.01 1.73
N LEU A 251 -22.97 -9.84 1.81
CA LEU A 251 -22.15 -9.32 0.69
C LEU A 251 -22.32 -10.16 -0.59
N VAL A 252 -22.42 -11.48 -0.45
CA VAL A 252 -22.57 -12.40 -1.59
C VAL A 252 -24.03 -12.56 -2.00
N SER A 253 -24.98 -12.47 -1.05
CA SER A 253 -26.41 -12.71 -1.31
C SER A 253 -27.11 -11.52 -1.97
N GLU A 254 -26.70 -10.29 -1.66
CA GLU A 254 -27.30 -9.08 -2.22
C GLU A 254 -26.69 -8.73 -3.57
N LYS A 255 -27.48 -8.79 -4.63
CA LYS A 255 -27.03 -8.59 -6.03
C LYS A 255 -26.26 -7.28 -6.24
N ILE A 256 -26.70 -6.19 -5.64
CA ILE A 256 -26.09 -4.86 -5.81
C ILE A 256 -24.76 -4.81 -5.07
N LEU A 257 -24.70 -5.29 -3.82
CA LEU A 257 -23.45 -5.37 -3.04
C LEU A 257 -22.43 -6.26 -3.73
N PHE A 258 -22.86 -7.40 -4.29
CA PHE A 258 -21.95 -8.29 -5.01
C PHE A 258 -21.45 -7.68 -6.33
N ARG A 259 -22.27 -6.84 -7.02
CA ARG A 259 -21.78 -6.05 -8.16
C ARG A 259 -20.73 -5.02 -7.73
N ALA A 260 -21.01 -4.26 -6.68
CA ALA A 260 -20.06 -3.31 -6.11
C ALA A 260 -18.76 -4.00 -5.72
N PHE A 261 -18.83 -5.18 -5.09
CA PHE A 261 -17.67 -5.98 -4.70
C PHE A 261 -16.83 -6.42 -5.91
N LYS A 262 -17.47 -6.91 -6.98
CA LYS A 262 -16.77 -7.28 -8.22
C LYS A 262 -16.05 -6.08 -8.86
N ILE A 263 -16.69 -4.91 -8.84
CA ILE A 263 -16.09 -3.68 -9.38
C ILE A 263 -14.85 -3.27 -8.53
N ALA A 264 -15.01 -3.22 -7.22
CA ALA A 264 -13.91 -2.89 -6.32
C ALA A 264 -12.73 -3.87 -6.49
N LEU A 265 -13.01 -5.17 -6.55
CA LEU A 265 -12.01 -6.21 -6.78
C LEU A 265 -11.34 -6.08 -8.15
N ALA A 266 -12.10 -5.81 -9.21
CA ALA A 266 -11.55 -5.64 -10.56
C ALA A 266 -10.61 -4.44 -10.65
N VAL A 267 -10.98 -3.28 -10.06
CA VAL A 267 -10.14 -2.07 -10.05
C VAL A 267 -8.86 -2.29 -9.23
N THR A 268 -8.96 -2.91 -8.06
CA THR A 268 -7.78 -3.21 -7.23
C THR A 268 -6.86 -4.24 -7.89
N MET A 269 -7.41 -5.28 -8.51
CA MET A 269 -6.64 -6.27 -9.26
C MET A 269 -5.95 -5.66 -10.47
N ALA A 270 -6.64 -4.84 -11.25
CA ALA A 270 -6.05 -4.18 -12.41
C ALA A 270 -4.87 -3.27 -12.03
N ARG A 271 -4.98 -2.57 -10.89
CA ARG A 271 -3.89 -1.75 -10.32
C ARG A 271 -2.66 -2.60 -10.00
N GLU A 272 -2.80 -3.75 -9.34
CA GLU A 272 -1.65 -4.61 -9.02
C GLU A 272 -1.05 -5.25 -10.28
N VAL A 273 -1.91 -5.72 -11.20
CA VAL A 273 -1.45 -6.36 -12.45
C VAL A 273 -0.94 -5.37 -13.50
N CYS A 274 -0.93 -4.06 -13.23
CA CYS A 274 -0.34 -3.04 -14.12
C CYS A 274 1.20 -3.10 -14.21
N GLY A 275 1.84 -3.92 -13.37
CA GLY A 275 3.29 -4.12 -13.40
C GLY A 275 4.10 -3.19 -12.48
N ALA A 276 3.45 -2.33 -11.68
CA ALA A 276 4.16 -1.43 -10.77
C ALA A 276 5.01 -2.20 -9.75
N ILE A 277 4.50 -3.29 -9.20
CA ILE A 277 5.20 -4.10 -8.20
C ILE A 277 6.46 -4.79 -8.75
N PRO A 278 6.42 -5.51 -9.90
CA PRO A 278 7.63 -6.01 -10.55
C PRO A 278 8.64 -4.92 -10.90
N ILE A 279 8.18 -3.77 -11.39
CA ILE A 279 9.06 -2.64 -11.73
C ILE A 279 9.82 -2.18 -10.48
N LEU A 280 9.15 -1.96 -9.35
CA LEU A 280 9.78 -1.48 -8.12
C LEU A 280 10.74 -2.50 -7.50
N ASN A 281 10.41 -3.80 -7.55
CA ASN A 281 11.27 -4.85 -7.01
C ASN A 281 12.52 -5.11 -7.89
N PHE A 282 12.38 -5.00 -9.22
CA PHE A 282 13.43 -5.33 -10.19
C PHE A 282 13.91 -4.12 -11.00
N ALA A 283 13.70 -2.90 -10.48
CA ALA A 283 14.08 -1.66 -11.18
C ALA A 283 15.54 -1.67 -11.65
N GLY A 284 16.45 -2.09 -10.78
CA GLY A 284 17.88 -2.21 -11.12
C GLY A 284 18.14 -3.13 -12.30
N ASP A 285 17.53 -4.33 -12.30
CA ASP A 285 17.67 -5.31 -13.38
C ASP A 285 17.09 -4.79 -14.70
N ILE A 286 15.93 -4.15 -14.64
CA ILE A 286 15.27 -3.58 -15.82
C ILE A 286 16.17 -2.49 -16.43
N PHE A 287 16.67 -1.57 -15.60
CA PHE A 287 17.55 -0.50 -16.05
C PHE A 287 18.93 -1.02 -16.49
N TYR A 288 19.47 -2.04 -15.82
CA TYR A 288 20.69 -2.69 -16.27
C TYR A 288 20.54 -3.27 -17.69
N ASN A 289 19.45 -3.99 -17.95
CA ASN A 289 19.16 -4.53 -19.27
C ASN A 289 18.89 -3.42 -20.30
N ALA A 290 18.24 -2.32 -19.92
CA ALA A 290 18.03 -1.17 -20.79
C ALA A 290 19.34 -0.42 -21.09
N SER A 291 20.27 -0.38 -20.15
CA SER A 291 21.54 0.36 -20.30
C SER A 291 22.61 -0.38 -21.11
N LYS A 292 22.46 -1.69 -21.34
CA LYS A 292 23.42 -2.47 -22.14
C LYS A 292 23.59 -1.84 -23.53
N GLY A 293 24.83 -1.40 -23.87
CA GLY A 293 25.13 -0.81 -25.17
C GLY A 293 24.46 0.56 -25.45
N THR A 294 24.09 1.30 -24.41
CA THR A 294 23.61 2.68 -24.50
C THR A 294 24.64 3.66 -23.92
N SER A 295 24.59 4.90 -24.35
CA SER A 295 25.50 5.97 -23.90
C SER A 295 24.98 6.78 -22.71
N LEU A 296 24.02 6.22 -21.91
CA LEU A 296 23.53 6.90 -20.72
C LEU A 296 24.62 7.00 -19.66
N VAL A 297 24.81 8.21 -19.14
CA VAL A 297 25.79 8.50 -18.06
C VAL A 297 25.30 7.96 -16.70
N LEU A 298 23.99 7.79 -16.52
CA LEU A 298 23.39 7.35 -15.25
C LEU A 298 23.52 5.83 -15.08
N THR A 299 23.98 5.42 -13.89
CA THR A 299 24.00 4.01 -13.51
C THR A 299 22.58 3.44 -13.35
N PRO A 300 22.36 2.11 -13.46
CA PRO A 300 21.05 1.50 -13.24
C PRO A 300 20.45 1.84 -11.86
N ASN A 301 21.27 1.92 -10.82
CA ASN A 301 20.82 2.31 -9.48
C ASN A 301 20.39 3.77 -9.41
N GLN A 302 21.12 4.70 -10.07
CA GLN A 302 20.71 6.11 -10.15
C GLN A 302 19.40 6.29 -10.91
N GLN A 303 19.17 5.50 -11.96
CA GLN A 303 17.88 5.47 -12.65
C GLN A 303 16.76 4.97 -11.73
N ALA A 304 17.01 3.95 -10.89
CA ALA A 304 16.09 3.48 -9.87
C ALA A 304 15.82 4.55 -8.77
N MET A 305 16.83 5.33 -8.38
CA MET A 305 16.64 6.48 -7.48
C MET A 305 15.71 7.54 -8.07
N MET A 306 15.85 7.86 -9.37
CA MET A 306 14.92 8.77 -10.05
C MET A 306 13.48 8.23 -10.02
N LEU A 307 13.32 6.92 -10.26
CA LEU A 307 12.03 6.25 -10.16
C LEU A 307 11.41 6.39 -8.77
N GLY A 308 12.18 6.15 -7.72
CA GLY A 308 11.76 6.31 -6.33
C GLY A 308 11.41 7.76 -5.98
N ALA A 309 12.17 8.74 -6.46
CA ALA A 309 11.88 10.16 -6.25
C ALA A 309 10.55 10.57 -6.90
N VAL A 310 10.29 10.09 -8.12
CA VAL A 310 9.03 10.31 -8.83
C VAL A 310 7.87 9.63 -8.09
N GLN A 311 8.08 8.44 -7.52
CA GLN A 311 7.10 7.75 -6.69
C GLN A 311 6.69 8.57 -5.46
N VAL A 312 7.65 9.14 -4.74
CA VAL A 312 7.40 10.03 -3.58
C VAL A 312 6.65 11.28 -4.01
N ALA A 313 7.06 11.92 -5.11
CA ALA A 313 6.38 13.11 -5.64
C ALA A 313 4.92 12.79 -6.03
N GLY A 314 4.66 11.66 -6.69
CA GLY A 314 3.31 11.19 -7.01
C GLY A 314 2.46 10.99 -5.77
N SER A 315 3.00 10.33 -4.75
CA SER A 315 2.31 10.09 -3.48
C SER A 315 1.97 11.38 -2.73
N ALA A 316 2.86 12.35 -2.72
CA ALA A 316 2.63 13.66 -2.09
C ALA A 316 1.52 14.45 -2.80
N LEU A 317 1.39 14.31 -4.11
CA LEU A 317 0.37 15.00 -4.91
C LEU A 317 -0.98 14.26 -4.94
N ALA A 318 -1.00 12.97 -4.60
CA ALA A 318 -2.16 12.09 -4.73
C ALA A 318 -3.43 12.67 -4.12
N THR A 319 -3.38 13.11 -2.85
CA THR A 319 -4.55 13.66 -2.15
C THR A 319 -5.15 14.85 -2.89
N SER A 320 -4.31 15.80 -3.31
CA SER A 320 -4.77 16.98 -4.06
C SER A 320 -5.36 16.63 -5.43
N LEU A 321 -4.77 15.66 -6.12
CA LEU A 321 -5.26 15.21 -7.43
C LEU A 321 -6.61 14.52 -7.29
N VAL A 322 -6.76 13.59 -6.36
CA VAL A 322 -8.00 12.84 -6.13
C VAL A 322 -9.17 13.77 -5.77
N GLU A 323 -8.91 14.77 -4.92
CA GLU A 323 -9.95 15.72 -4.52
C GLU A 323 -10.35 16.70 -5.63
N LYS A 324 -9.42 17.10 -6.49
CA LYS A 324 -9.70 18.03 -7.59
C LYS A 324 -10.39 17.34 -8.77
N THR A 325 -9.83 16.24 -9.27
CA THR A 325 -10.29 15.61 -10.52
C THR A 325 -11.48 14.66 -10.35
N GLY A 326 -11.64 14.03 -9.18
CA GLY A 326 -12.57 12.94 -8.96
C GLY A 326 -11.93 11.56 -9.18
N ARG A 327 -12.65 10.51 -8.79
CA ARG A 327 -12.08 9.15 -8.76
C ARG A 327 -12.05 8.53 -10.15
N LYS A 328 -13.19 8.55 -10.85
CA LYS A 328 -13.33 7.94 -12.18
C LYS A 328 -12.45 8.60 -13.24
N PRO A 329 -12.42 9.93 -13.43
CA PRO A 329 -11.55 10.58 -14.41
C PRO A 329 -10.08 10.34 -14.13
N LEU A 330 -9.67 10.37 -12.85
CA LEU A 330 -8.28 10.13 -12.46
C LEU A 330 -7.85 8.69 -12.78
N LEU A 331 -8.69 7.68 -12.48
CA LEU A 331 -8.42 6.28 -12.85
C LEU A 331 -8.29 6.09 -14.35
N ILE A 332 -9.18 6.68 -15.14
CA ILE A 332 -9.13 6.57 -16.61
C ILE A 332 -7.84 7.19 -17.12
N GLY A 333 -7.54 8.43 -16.72
CA GLY A 333 -6.36 9.16 -17.19
C GLY A 333 -5.06 8.45 -16.84
N THR A 334 -4.91 8.04 -15.56
CA THR A 334 -3.69 7.34 -15.11
C THR A 334 -3.55 5.96 -15.74
N SER A 335 -4.64 5.21 -15.92
CA SER A 335 -4.60 3.92 -16.63
C SER A 335 -4.21 4.07 -18.11
N LEU A 336 -4.76 5.06 -18.82
CA LEU A 336 -4.40 5.31 -20.22
C LEU A 336 -2.93 5.71 -20.36
N ILE A 337 -2.46 6.64 -19.53
CA ILE A 337 -1.07 7.13 -19.57
C ILE A 337 -0.11 5.98 -19.22
N SER A 338 -0.39 5.20 -18.18
CA SER A 338 0.42 4.03 -17.83
C SER A 338 0.43 2.98 -18.93
N GLY A 339 -0.72 2.69 -19.53
CA GLY A 339 -0.83 1.72 -20.61
C GLY A 339 -0.03 2.11 -21.85
N LEU A 340 -0.11 3.38 -22.26
CA LEU A 340 0.69 3.92 -23.36
C LEU A 340 2.19 3.91 -23.04
N SER A 341 2.56 4.29 -21.82
CA SER A 341 3.97 4.28 -21.38
C SER A 341 4.56 2.88 -21.38
N MET A 342 3.81 1.87 -20.88
CA MET A 342 4.25 0.47 -20.89
C MET A 342 4.36 -0.08 -22.31
N SER A 343 3.42 0.26 -23.19
CA SER A 343 3.46 -0.15 -24.60
C SER A 343 4.64 0.49 -25.34
N ALA A 344 4.94 1.76 -25.05
CA ALA A 344 6.12 2.45 -25.60
C ALA A 344 7.43 1.81 -25.12
N LEU A 345 7.53 1.44 -23.83
CA LEU A 345 8.67 0.72 -23.30
C LEU A 345 8.84 -0.66 -23.92
N ALA A 346 7.75 -1.40 -24.07
CA ALA A 346 7.76 -2.70 -24.73
C ALA A 346 8.25 -2.61 -26.18
N SER A 347 7.74 -1.62 -26.92
CA SER A 347 8.16 -1.36 -28.30
C SER A 347 9.63 -0.94 -28.39
N TRP A 348 10.15 -0.22 -27.38
CA TRP A 348 11.56 0.13 -27.28
C TRP A 348 12.45 -1.11 -27.12
N PHE A 349 12.10 -2.03 -26.23
CA PHE A 349 12.84 -3.29 -26.07
C PHE A 349 12.78 -4.14 -27.32
N LEU A 350 11.61 -4.24 -27.96
CA LEU A 350 11.43 -4.97 -29.21
C LEU A 350 12.25 -4.39 -30.35
N ALA A 351 12.21 -3.07 -30.55
CA ALA A 351 12.98 -2.38 -31.60
C ALA A 351 14.49 -2.63 -31.44
N ARG A 352 14.96 -2.74 -30.21
CA ARG A 352 16.34 -3.01 -29.88
C ARG A 352 16.78 -4.44 -30.25
N GLU A 353 15.90 -5.43 -30.09
CA GLU A 353 16.15 -6.79 -30.54
C GLU A 353 16.38 -6.85 -32.06
N TYR A 354 15.74 -5.95 -32.83
CA TYR A 354 15.92 -5.81 -34.27
C TYR A 354 17.04 -4.83 -34.66
N ASN A 355 17.90 -4.41 -33.72
CA ASN A 355 18.99 -3.45 -33.92
C ASN A 355 18.54 -2.09 -34.50
N VAL A 356 17.30 -1.69 -34.25
CA VAL A 356 16.81 -0.35 -34.62
C VAL A 356 17.32 0.67 -33.59
N TYR A 357 17.69 1.87 -34.05
CA TYR A 357 18.11 2.95 -33.16
C TYR A 357 17.00 3.30 -32.18
N THR A 358 17.31 3.28 -30.90
CA THR A 358 16.39 3.58 -29.81
C THR A 358 16.99 4.63 -28.87
N PRO A 359 16.24 5.69 -28.50
CA PRO A 359 16.74 6.71 -27.58
C PRO A 359 16.93 6.14 -26.19
N ALA A 360 18.12 6.35 -25.61
CA ALA A 360 18.54 5.75 -24.33
C ALA A 360 17.74 6.25 -23.12
N TRP A 361 17.16 7.46 -23.18
CA TRP A 361 16.38 8.06 -22.08
C TRP A 361 14.95 7.51 -21.97
N LEU A 362 14.43 6.88 -23.02
CA LEU A 362 13.02 6.48 -23.10
C LEU A 362 12.59 5.47 -22.04
N PRO A 363 13.38 4.43 -21.68
CA PRO A 363 13.02 3.52 -20.61
C PRO A 363 12.84 4.22 -19.24
N VAL A 364 13.72 5.16 -18.93
CA VAL A 364 13.63 5.92 -17.67
C VAL A 364 12.36 6.77 -17.65
N ALA A 365 12.11 7.50 -18.72
CA ALA A 365 10.95 8.38 -18.83
C ALA A 365 9.63 7.59 -18.74
N THR A 366 9.51 6.48 -19.47
CA THR A 366 8.28 5.67 -19.51
C THR A 366 8.01 5.00 -18.16
N LEU A 367 9.03 4.45 -17.51
CA LEU A 367 8.90 3.86 -16.17
C LEU A 367 8.56 4.91 -15.11
N CYS A 368 9.20 6.08 -15.15
CA CYS A 368 8.87 7.19 -14.26
C CYS A 368 7.41 7.66 -14.43
N ILE A 369 6.92 7.77 -15.67
CA ILE A 369 5.52 8.14 -15.94
C ILE A 369 4.57 7.08 -15.40
N CYS A 370 4.84 5.79 -15.60
CA CYS A 370 4.01 4.71 -15.09
C CYS A 370 3.93 4.73 -13.56
N ILE A 371 5.07 4.80 -12.88
CA ILE A 371 5.13 4.82 -11.40
C ILE A 371 4.52 6.10 -10.82
N PHE A 372 4.66 7.24 -11.50
CA PHE A 372 3.94 8.46 -11.13
C PHE A 372 2.42 8.26 -11.20
N CYS A 373 1.92 7.68 -12.28
CA CYS A 373 0.49 7.40 -12.46
C CYS A 373 -0.04 6.40 -11.42
N ASP A 374 0.75 5.37 -11.08
CA ASP A 374 0.39 4.44 -10.01
C ASP A 374 0.29 5.16 -8.67
N SER A 375 1.32 5.91 -8.29
CA SER A 375 1.42 6.56 -6.98
C SER A 375 0.46 7.73 -6.81
N ALA A 376 0.18 8.48 -7.88
CA ALA A 376 -0.68 9.66 -7.85
C ALA A 376 -2.17 9.35 -8.08
N GLY A 377 -2.49 8.22 -8.74
CA GLY A 377 -3.85 7.91 -9.16
C GLY A 377 -4.28 6.48 -8.89
N LEU A 378 -3.72 5.49 -9.60
CA LEU A 378 -4.20 4.09 -9.55
C LEU A 378 -4.20 3.53 -8.12
N GLY A 379 -3.11 3.69 -7.38
CA GLY A 379 -2.96 3.18 -6.02
C GLY A 379 -3.96 3.79 -5.04
N PRO A 380 -3.90 5.11 -4.77
CA PRO A 380 -4.78 5.72 -3.78
C PRO A 380 -6.25 5.64 -4.16
N VAL A 381 -6.62 5.82 -5.43
CA VAL A 381 -8.02 5.82 -5.85
C VAL A 381 -8.66 4.45 -5.73
N SER A 382 -7.95 3.36 -6.03
CA SER A 382 -8.48 1.99 -5.87
C SER A 382 -8.90 1.71 -4.42
N VAL A 383 -8.08 2.11 -3.45
CA VAL A 383 -8.37 1.95 -2.00
C VAL A 383 -9.50 2.89 -1.56
N ILE A 384 -9.51 4.14 -2.01
CA ILE A 384 -10.57 5.11 -1.69
C ILE A 384 -11.91 4.60 -2.20
N MET A 385 -11.99 4.11 -3.43
CA MET A 385 -13.22 3.55 -3.99
C MET A 385 -13.73 2.35 -3.20
N CYS A 386 -12.85 1.44 -2.77
CA CYS A 386 -13.24 0.34 -1.87
C CYS A 386 -13.90 0.85 -0.58
N ASN A 387 -13.47 2.00 -0.07
CA ASN A 387 -14.06 2.59 1.13
C ASN A 387 -15.35 3.37 0.86
N GLU A 388 -15.46 4.05 -0.27
CA GLU A 388 -16.63 4.87 -0.64
C GLU A 388 -17.81 4.03 -1.15
N MET A 389 -17.57 2.89 -1.80
CA MET A 389 -18.61 2.02 -2.36
C MET A 389 -19.30 1.13 -1.33
N PHE A 390 -18.81 1.05 -0.08
CA PHE A 390 -19.35 0.16 0.93
C PHE A 390 -19.68 0.89 2.23
N SER A 391 -20.79 0.48 2.87
CA SER A 391 -21.11 0.90 4.23
C SER A 391 -20.05 0.37 5.22
N TYR A 392 -19.95 0.98 6.38
CA TYR A 392 -18.96 0.65 7.41
C TYR A 392 -18.94 -0.86 7.74
N LYS A 393 -20.13 -1.51 7.76
CA LYS A 393 -20.30 -2.95 8.00
C LYS A 393 -19.50 -3.84 7.06
N TYR A 394 -19.35 -3.47 5.78
CA TYR A 394 -18.72 -4.30 4.75
C TYR A 394 -17.28 -3.92 4.42
N ARG A 395 -16.86 -2.69 4.76
CA ARG A 395 -15.52 -2.14 4.39
C ARG A 395 -14.36 -3.05 4.79
N GLY A 396 -14.36 -3.53 6.03
CA GLY A 396 -13.27 -4.37 6.54
C GLY A 396 -13.11 -5.67 5.77
N ILE A 397 -14.22 -6.36 5.50
CA ILE A 397 -14.22 -7.63 4.75
C ILE A 397 -13.83 -7.41 3.29
N VAL A 398 -14.38 -6.38 2.64
CA VAL A 398 -14.05 -6.05 1.25
C VAL A 398 -12.58 -5.71 1.13
N LEU A 399 -12.06 -4.85 2.00
CA LEU A 399 -10.66 -4.45 1.98
C LEU A 399 -9.72 -5.63 2.23
N ALA A 400 -9.99 -6.46 3.25
CA ALA A 400 -9.19 -7.63 3.55
C ALA A 400 -9.19 -8.65 2.40
N THR A 401 -10.36 -8.91 1.81
CA THR A 401 -10.47 -9.84 0.67
C THR A 401 -9.75 -9.29 -0.57
N SER A 402 -9.90 -7.99 -0.85
CA SER A 402 -9.20 -7.34 -1.96
C SER A 402 -7.68 -7.41 -1.75
N MET A 403 -7.18 -7.03 -0.57
CA MET A 403 -5.74 -7.09 -0.25
C MET A 403 -5.18 -8.52 -0.34
N SER A 404 -5.92 -9.53 0.10
CA SER A 404 -5.47 -10.93 0.00
C SER A 404 -5.43 -11.42 -1.43
N THR A 405 -6.43 -11.06 -2.24
CA THR A 405 -6.49 -11.47 -3.66
C THR A 405 -5.42 -10.76 -4.48
N THR A 406 -5.19 -9.46 -4.23
CA THR A 406 -4.13 -8.70 -4.91
C THR A 406 -2.74 -9.20 -4.53
N SER A 407 -2.49 -9.52 -3.26
CA SER A 407 -1.22 -10.14 -2.84
C SER A 407 -0.95 -11.47 -3.56
N LEU A 408 -1.99 -12.27 -3.84
CA LEU A 408 -1.81 -13.50 -4.62
C LEU A 408 -1.44 -13.20 -6.09
N ALA A 409 -2.02 -12.15 -6.67
CA ALA A 409 -1.65 -11.70 -8.02
C ALA A 409 -0.19 -11.22 -8.07
N ASP A 410 0.25 -10.46 -7.07
CA ASP A 410 1.63 -9.99 -6.95
C ASP A 410 2.62 -11.15 -6.79
N PHE A 411 2.25 -12.17 -6.01
CA PHE A 411 3.03 -13.39 -5.90
C PHE A 411 3.25 -14.03 -7.27
N VAL A 412 2.19 -14.22 -8.05
CA VAL A 412 2.27 -14.81 -9.38
C VAL A 412 3.12 -13.95 -10.32
N GLN A 413 2.90 -12.65 -10.34
CA GLN A 413 3.68 -11.72 -11.17
C GLN A 413 5.17 -11.79 -10.87
N LEU A 414 5.56 -11.67 -9.61
CA LEU A 414 6.96 -11.64 -9.21
C LEU A 414 7.66 -12.98 -9.43
N LEU A 415 6.93 -14.08 -9.21
CA LEU A 415 7.48 -15.42 -9.42
C LEU A 415 7.80 -15.69 -10.90
N PHE A 416 6.92 -15.22 -11.80
CA PHE A 416 7.04 -15.52 -13.22
C PHE A 416 7.70 -14.40 -14.04
N PHE A 417 7.88 -13.20 -13.50
CA PHE A 417 8.42 -12.05 -14.26
C PHE A 417 9.79 -12.34 -14.88
N LYS A 418 10.79 -12.72 -14.06
CA LYS A 418 12.15 -13.02 -14.56
C LYS A 418 12.20 -14.24 -15.46
N PRO A 419 11.62 -15.40 -15.08
CA PRO A 419 11.58 -16.56 -15.97
C PRO A 419 10.93 -16.26 -17.33
N LEU A 420 9.83 -15.51 -17.34
CA LEU A 420 9.14 -15.16 -18.58
C LEU A 420 9.98 -14.18 -19.43
N ALA A 421 10.55 -13.15 -18.78
CA ALA A 421 11.42 -12.19 -19.45
C ALA A 421 12.64 -12.87 -20.11
N ASN A 422 13.20 -13.89 -19.46
CA ASN A 422 14.33 -14.65 -20.00
C ASN A 422 13.93 -15.65 -21.12
N ALA A 423 12.71 -16.22 -21.06
CA ALA A 423 12.27 -17.23 -22.01
C ALA A 423 11.73 -16.66 -23.34
N ILE A 424 10.95 -15.58 -23.27
CA ILE A 424 10.22 -15.03 -24.41
C ILE A 424 10.47 -13.54 -24.65
N GLY A 425 11.34 -12.92 -23.84
CA GLY A 425 11.69 -11.51 -23.93
C GLY A 425 10.92 -10.61 -22.97
N ILE A 426 11.62 -9.64 -22.44
CA ILE A 426 11.06 -8.70 -21.44
C ILE A 426 9.95 -7.81 -22.02
N HIS A 427 10.00 -7.56 -23.35
CA HIS A 427 9.01 -6.75 -24.07
C HIS A 427 7.59 -7.30 -23.97
N ILE A 428 7.44 -8.66 -23.94
CA ILE A 428 6.13 -9.30 -23.81
C ILE A 428 5.49 -8.99 -22.45
N SER A 429 6.27 -9.00 -21.37
CA SER A 429 5.78 -8.64 -20.04
C SER A 429 5.26 -7.19 -20.01
N PHE A 430 5.97 -6.25 -20.63
CA PHE A 430 5.54 -4.85 -20.68
C PHE A 430 4.33 -4.63 -21.61
N TYR A 431 4.21 -5.36 -22.72
CA TYR A 431 2.98 -5.34 -23.52
C TYR A 431 1.78 -5.87 -22.74
N PHE A 432 1.97 -6.94 -21.96
CA PHE A 432 0.92 -7.47 -21.10
C PHE A 432 0.47 -6.43 -20.06
N PHE A 433 1.40 -5.78 -19.36
CA PHE A 433 1.07 -4.72 -18.41
C PHE A 433 0.37 -3.53 -19.07
N GLY A 434 0.85 -3.12 -20.26
CA GLY A 434 0.21 -2.09 -21.05
C GLY A 434 -1.23 -2.43 -21.43
N LEU A 435 -1.46 -3.66 -21.89
CA LEU A 435 -2.80 -4.15 -22.24
C LEU A 435 -3.74 -4.16 -21.03
N VAL A 436 -3.26 -4.61 -19.85
CA VAL A 436 -4.06 -4.57 -18.63
C VAL A 436 -4.45 -3.15 -18.25
N CYS A 437 -3.51 -2.19 -18.32
CA CYS A 437 -3.80 -0.79 -18.04
C CYS A 437 -4.84 -0.21 -19.03
N LEU A 438 -4.70 -0.47 -20.31
CA LEU A 438 -5.65 0.01 -21.33
C LEU A 438 -7.04 -0.64 -21.15
N ALA A 439 -7.08 -1.95 -20.88
CA ALA A 439 -8.32 -2.65 -20.57
C ALA A 439 -8.99 -2.10 -19.31
N ASN A 440 -8.20 -1.78 -18.27
CA ASN A 440 -8.71 -1.14 -17.06
C ASN A 440 -9.31 0.25 -17.37
N ALA A 441 -8.68 1.06 -18.21
CA ALA A 441 -9.22 2.36 -18.60
C ALA A 441 -10.61 2.21 -19.27
N VAL A 442 -10.75 1.24 -20.18
CA VAL A 442 -12.04 0.93 -20.83
C VAL A 442 -13.06 0.41 -19.82
N TYR A 443 -12.65 -0.50 -18.94
CA TYR A 443 -13.52 -1.04 -17.89
C TYR A 443 -14.03 0.05 -16.94
N VAL A 444 -13.14 0.93 -16.48
CA VAL A 444 -13.50 2.05 -15.60
C VAL A 444 -14.46 3.00 -16.32
N PHE A 445 -14.20 3.30 -17.58
CA PHE A 445 -15.08 4.18 -18.37
C PHE A 445 -16.50 3.61 -18.47
N MET A 446 -16.64 2.31 -18.75
CA MET A 446 -17.93 1.66 -19.03
C MET A 446 -18.72 1.24 -17.77
N VAL A 447 -18.03 0.80 -16.71
CA VAL A 447 -18.66 0.05 -15.61
C VAL A 447 -18.57 0.78 -14.27
N VAL A 448 -17.47 1.50 -14.01
CA VAL A 448 -17.22 2.09 -12.69
C VAL A 448 -18.02 3.39 -12.54
N PRO A 449 -18.82 3.56 -11.46
CA PRO A 449 -19.48 4.83 -11.18
C PRO A 449 -18.50 5.88 -10.62
N GLU A 450 -18.81 7.17 -10.76
CA GLU A 450 -18.11 8.20 -10.01
C GLU A 450 -18.57 8.17 -8.55
N THR A 451 -17.61 8.22 -7.63
CA THR A 451 -17.92 8.16 -6.18
C THR A 451 -17.72 9.48 -5.45
N LYS A 452 -17.09 10.47 -6.10
CA LYS A 452 -16.78 11.77 -5.49
C LYS A 452 -18.06 12.49 -5.05
N LEU A 453 -18.14 12.82 -3.74
CA LEU A 453 -19.26 13.57 -3.13
C LEU A 453 -20.63 12.92 -3.34
N ARG A 454 -20.70 11.61 -3.57
CA ARG A 454 -21.95 10.88 -3.72
C ARG A 454 -22.25 9.99 -2.54
N GLY A 455 -23.56 9.93 -2.18
CA GLY A 455 -24.04 9.01 -1.17
C GLY A 455 -24.06 7.56 -1.66
N LEU A 456 -24.03 6.61 -0.72
CA LEU A 456 -24.08 5.17 -1.05
C LEU A 456 -25.34 4.79 -1.86
N GLU A 457 -26.49 5.42 -1.57
CA GLU A 457 -27.74 5.17 -2.27
C GLU A 457 -27.65 5.56 -3.75
N GLU A 458 -27.03 6.71 -4.06
CA GLU A 458 -26.81 7.16 -5.43
C GLU A 458 -25.85 6.23 -6.18
N ILE A 459 -24.76 5.81 -5.52
CA ILE A 459 -23.80 4.87 -6.10
C ILE A 459 -24.49 3.54 -6.42
N TYR A 460 -25.30 3.03 -5.49
CA TYR A 460 -26.04 1.77 -5.69
C TYR A 460 -27.13 1.90 -6.74
N TYR A 461 -27.76 3.08 -6.87
CA TYR A 461 -28.71 3.34 -7.96
C TYR A 461 -28.02 3.26 -9.33
N ASP A 462 -26.81 3.81 -9.47
CA ASP A 462 -26.06 3.73 -10.72
C ASP A 462 -25.68 2.28 -11.08
N LEU A 463 -25.47 1.42 -10.09
CA LEU A 463 -25.16 0.00 -10.28
C LEU A 463 -26.38 -0.87 -10.63
N LYS A 464 -27.61 -0.35 -10.53
CA LYS A 464 -28.84 -1.06 -10.95
C LYS A 464 -28.89 -1.23 -12.47
N THR A 465 -29.38 -2.36 -12.93
CA THR A 465 -29.67 -2.57 -14.37
C THR A 465 -30.85 -1.71 -14.82
N LYS A 466 -30.99 -1.52 -16.14
CA LYS A 466 -32.11 -0.77 -16.70
C LYS A 466 -33.45 -1.27 -16.21
N ASN A 467 -33.66 -2.60 -16.11
CA ASN A 467 -34.90 -3.21 -15.61
C ASN A 467 -35.11 -2.94 -14.10
N GLU A 468 -34.02 -2.98 -13.29
CA GLU A 468 -34.11 -2.69 -11.86
C GLU A 468 -34.39 -1.19 -11.61
N LYS A 469 -33.88 -0.28 -12.46
CA LYS A 469 -34.18 1.16 -12.39
C LYS A 469 -35.68 1.42 -12.74
N ALA A 470 -36.19 0.77 -13.76
CA ALA A 470 -37.60 0.90 -14.16
C ALA A 470 -38.59 0.42 -13.08
N LEU A 471 -38.24 -0.65 -12.35
CA LEU A 471 -39.07 -1.15 -11.23
C LEU A 471 -39.12 -0.14 -10.07
N VAL A 472 -38.00 0.49 -9.73
CA VAL A 472 -37.96 1.50 -8.67
C VAL A 472 -38.72 2.77 -9.04
N GLN A 473 -38.72 3.14 -10.32
CA GLN A 473 -39.42 4.31 -10.83
C GLN A 473 -40.96 4.06 -10.76
N ASN A 474 -41.40 2.86 -11.16
CA ASN A 474 -42.84 2.46 -11.05
C ASN A 474 -43.33 2.38 -9.61
N ASP A 475 -42.49 1.98 -8.65
CA ASP A 475 -42.88 1.95 -7.22
C ASP A 475 -42.95 3.35 -6.61
N ASN A 476 -42.06 4.26 -7.02
CA ASN A 476 -42.14 5.68 -6.59
C ASN A 476 -43.37 6.39 -7.16
N ASP A 477 -43.75 6.12 -8.41
CA ASP A 477 -44.94 6.70 -9.04
C ASP A 477 -46.23 6.19 -8.37
N LYS A 478 -46.23 4.93 -7.86
CA LYS A 478 -47.39 4.37 -7.10
C LYS A 478 -47.51 4.89 -5.65
N THR A 479 -46.40 5.39 -5.07
CA THR A 479 -46.41 5.97 -3.70
C THR A 479 -46.75 7.45 -3.70
N VAL A 480 -46.72 8.13 -4.84
CA VAL A 480 -47.07 9.54 -5.03
C VAL A 480 -48.50 9.73 -5.58
N ALA A 481 -49.13 8.66 -6.11
CA ALA A 481 -50.53 8.64 -6.52
C ALA A 481 -51.42 8.09 -5.41
#